data_f58eef36347546ec94733b9e8a9e1bbf
#
_entry.id   f58eef36347546ec94733b9e8a9e1bbf
#
_cell.length_a   1.000
_cell.length_b   1.000
_cell.length_c   1.000
_cell.angle_alpha   90.00
_cell.angle_beta   90.00
_cell.angle_gamma   90.00
#
_symmetry.space_group_name_H-M   'P 1'
#
loop_
_entity.id
_entity.type
_entity.pdbx_description
1 polymer ?
#
loop_
_entity_poly.entity_id
_entity_poly.type
_entity_poly.pdbx_seq_one_letter_code
_entity_poly.pdbx_strand_id
1 'polypeptide(L)'
;MLTIIDTFSRFSPAIEPRFNFRGPDVVEILEEVGRQVGFPKAIRVDQGTEFVSRDLDLWAYQRGVTLDFSRPGKPTDNAFIESFNGKFRAECLNAHWFMSLDDARRKCEAWRRDYKRASQHPSVYVIEENRLC
;
A
#
# COMPACT_ATOMS: atom_id res chain seq x y z
N MET A 1 7.63 4.59 4.43
CA MET A 1 7.15 4.27 3.07
C MET A 1 5.85 3.51 3.14
N LEU A 2 4.89 3.91 2.36
CA LEU A 2 3.58 3.29 2.32
C LEU A 2 3.48 2.32 1.14
N THR A 3 3.12 1.07 1.41
CA THR A 3 2.87 0.08 0.36
C THR A 3 1.42 -0.38 0.42
N ILE A 4 0.79 -0.51 -0.73
CA ILE A 4 -0.57 -1.02 -0.88
C ILE A 4 -0.52 -2.25 -1.77
N ILE A 5 -1.18 -3.32 -1.35
CA ILE A 5 -1.22 -4.59 -2.08
C ILE A 5 -2.66 -5.04 -2.18
N ASP A 6 -3.08 -5.45 -3.38
CA ASP A 6 -4.36 -6.10 -3.59
C ASP A 6 -4.20 -7.60 -3.30
N THR A 7 -4.92 -8.10 -2.32
CA THR A 7 -4.81 -9.51 -1.90
C THR A 7 -5.37 -10.48 -2.93
N PHE A 8 -6.26 -10.03 -3.79
CA PHE A 8 -6.87 -10.87 -4.81
C PHE A 8 -5.95 -11.07 -6.02
N SER A 9 -5.50 -9.99 -6.62
CA SER A 9 -4.66 -10.04 -7.83
C SER A 9 -3.16 -10.10 -7.53
N ARG A 10 -2.80 -9.77 -6.28
CA ARG A 10 -1.40 -9.63 -5.84
C ARG A 10 -0.68 -8.46 -6.51
N PHE A 11 -1.43 -7.58 -7.11
CA PHE A 11 -0.94 -6.34 -7.71
C PHE A 11 -0.72 -5.30 -6.62
N SER A 12 0.31 -4.46 -6.78
CA SER A 12 0.54 -3.34 -5.88
C SER A 12 0.07 -2.04 -6.54
N PRO A 13 -1.08 -1.48 -6.09
CA PRO A 13 -1.58 -0.23 -6.65
C PRO A 13 -0.69 0.98 -6.36
N ALA A 14 0.04 0.96 -5.27
CA ALA A 14 0.90 2.08 -4.92
C ALA A 14 2.05 1.68 -4.00
N ILE A 15 3.19 2.31 -4.22
CA ILE A 15 4.32 2.32 -3.31
C ILE A 15 4.75 3.78 -3.23
N GLU A 16 4.55 4.41 -2.07
CA GLU A 16 4.82 5.83 -1.90
C GLU A 16 5.90 6.04 -0.85
N PRO A 17 7.11 6.48 -1.24
CA PRO A 17 8.15 6.83 -0.29
C PRO A 17 7.95 8.24 0.26
N ARG A 18 7.78 8.34 1.57
CA ARG A 18 7.76 9.60 2.32
C ARG A 18 8.39 9.34 3.68
N PHE A 19 8.91 10.38 4.30
CA PHE A 19 9.47 10.24 5.65
C PHE A 19 8.36 10.07 6.71
N ASN A 20 7.25 10.78 6.53
CA ASN A 20 6.11 10.73 7.44
C ASN A 20 4.81 10.68 6.65
N PHE A 21 3.81 10.00 7.23
CA PHE A 21 2.45 9.97 6.69
C PHE A 21 1.48 10.45 7.76
N ARG A 22 0.64 11.41 7.39
CA ARG A 22 -0.50 11.83 8.20
C ARG A 22 -1.79 11.28 7.57
N GLY A 23 -2.90 11.36 8.32
CA GLY A 23 -4.19 10.92 7.81
C GLY A 23 -4.53 11.47 6.43
N PRO A 24 -4.43 12.79 6.20
CA PRO A 24 -4.71 13.37 4.87
C PRO A 24 -3.81 12.83 3.76
N ASP A 25 -2.56 12.51 4.07
CA ASP A 25 -1.63 11.96 3.07
C ASP A 25 -2.07 10.58 2.61
N VAL A 26 -2.49 9.75 3.55
CA VAL A 26 -2.98 8.39 3.24
C VAL A 26 -4.26 8.48 2.42
N VAL A 27 -5.17 9.37 2.78
CA VAL A 27 -6.41 9.60 2.03
C VAL A 27 -6.12 10.03 0.60
N GLU A 28 -5.18 10.93 0.40
CA GLU A 28 -4.79 11.40 -0.93
C GLU A 28 -4.28 10.26 -1.80
N ILE A 29 -3.44 9.39 -1.24
CA ILE A 29 -2.90 8.24 -1.95
C ILE A 29 -4.02 7.26 -2.33
N LEU A 30 -4.90 6.96 -1.39
CA LEU A 30 -6.03 6.06 -1.63
C LEU A 30 -7.01 6.61 -2.65
N GLU A 31 -7.26 7.91 -2.63
CA GLU A 31 -8.13 8.55 -3.61
C GLU A 31 -7.54 8.46 -5.02
N GLU A 32 -6.25 8.69 -5.15
CA GLU A 32 -5.56 8.57 -6.43
C GLU A 32 -5.57 7.14 -6.95
N VAL A 33 -5.32 6.18 -6.08
CA VAL A 33 -5.39 4.76 -6.43
C VAL A 33 -6.80 4.40 -6.89
N GLY A 34 -7.81 4.88 -6.17
CA GLY A 34 -9.21 4.62 -6.53
C GLY A 34 -9.58 5.15 -7.92
N ARG A 35 -9.04 6.31 -8.29
CA ARG A 35 -9.26 6.88 -9.62
C ARG A 35 -8.59 6.07 -10.72
N GLN A 36 -7.41 5.52 -10.43
CA GLN A 36 -6.64 4.79 -11.44
C GLN A 36 -7.10 3.35 -11.63
N VAL A 37 -7.36 2.63 -10.55
CA VAL A 37 -7.64 1.19 -10.61
C VAL A 37 -8.95 0.78 -9.94
N GLY A 38 -9.66 1.72 -9.33
CA GLY A 38 -10.91 1.44 -8.64
C GLY A 38 -10.76 1.37 -7.13
N PHE A 39 -11.88 1.61 -6.43
CA PHE A 39 -11.90 1.60 -4.98
C PHE A 39 -12.10 0.16 -4.47
N PRO A 40 -11.38 -0.26 -3.43
CA PRO A 40 -11.53 -1.60 -2.88
C PRO A 40 -12.82 -1.70 -2.05
N LYS A 41 -13.25 -2.92 -1.79
CA LYS A 41 -14.36 -3.16 -0.85
C LYS A 41 -13.93 -2.96 0.58
N ALA A 42 -12.70 -3.33 0.90
CA ALA A 42 -12.16 -3.24 2.24
C ALA A 42 -10.67 -2.97 2.20
N ILE A 43 -10.17 -2.39 3.27
CA ILE A 43 -8.75 -2.14 3.48
C ILE A 43 -8.37 -2.70 4.84
N ARG A 44 -7.37 -3.56 4.88
CA ARG A 44 -6.76 -4.02 6.12
C ARG A 44 -5.65 -3.06 6.50
N VAL A 45 -5.72 -2.55 7.71
CA VAL A 45 -4.79 -1.57 8.23
C VAL A 45 -4.07 -2.17 9.42
N ASP A 46 -2.76 -2.07 9.43
CA ASP A 46 -1.96 -2.52 10.56
C ASP A 46 -2.20 -1.61 11.76
N GLN A 47 -2.33 -2.22 12.95
CA GLN A 47 -2.62 -1.48 14.18
C GLN A 47 -1.41 -0.67 14.64
N GLY A 48 -1.69 0.45 15.31
CA GLY A 48 -0.67 1.28 15.91
C GLY A 48 0.06 2.19 14.93
N THR A 49 -0.43 2.27 13.71
CA THR A 49 0.13 3.16 12.69
C THR A 49 -0.62 4.47 12.65
N GLU A 50 -0.02 5.46 11.98
CA GLU A 50 -0.63 6.77 11.73
C GLU A 50 -1.81 6.70 10.78
N PHE A 51 -2.12 5.52 10.24
CA PHE A 51 -3.26 5.29 9.36
C PHE A 51 -4.60 5.38 10.09
N VAL A 52 -4.58 5.15 11.40
CA VAL A 52 -5.79 5.23 12.21
C VAL A 52 -6.06 6.70 12.48
N SER A 53 -6.79 7.34 11.60
CA SER A 53 -7.11 8.75 11.69
C SER A 53 -8.57 9.00 11.37
N ARG A 54 -9.07 10.14 11.85
CA ARG A 54 -10.41 10.61 11.56
C ARG A 54 -10.62 10.81 10.06
N ASP A 55 -9.59 11.30 9.38
CA ASP A 55 -9.64 11.53 7.95
C ASP A 55 -9.83 10.25 7.16
N LEU A 56 -9.11 9.19 7.56
CA LEU A 56 -9.23 7.88 6.92
C LEU A 56 -10.60 7.27 7.16
N ASP A 57 -11.12 7.37 8.39
CA ASP A 57 -12.46 6.87 8.73
C ASP A 57 -13.53 7.56 7.89
N LEU A 58 -13.44 8.87 7.79
CA LEU A 58 -14.40 9.66 7.02
C LEU A 58 -14.33 9.33 5.53
N TRP A 59 -13.14 9.22 5.00
CA TRP A 59 -12.93 8.85 3.60
C TRP A 59 -13.53 7.48 3.28
N ALA A 60 -13.26 6.50 4.14
CA ALA A 60 -13.76 5.14 3.97
C ALA A 60 -15.29 5.11 3.99
N TYR A 61 -15.89 5.87 4.90
CA TYR A 61 -17.35 5.98 4.98
C TYR A 61 -17.92 6.57 3.69
N GLN A 62 -17.32 7.64 3.18
CA GLN A 62 -17.78 8.31 1.97
C GLN A 62 -17.66 7.44 0.73
N ARG A 63 -16.65 6.59 0.67
CA ARG A 63 -16.40 5.72 -0.47
C ARG A 63 -17.00 4.32 -0.35
N GLY A 64 -17.65 4.03 0.77
CA GLY A 64 -18.21 2.71 1.01
C GLY A 64 -17.15 1.63 1.21
N VAL A 65 -15.99 2.00 1.75
CA VAL A 65 -14.89 1.10 2.01
C VAL A 65 -14.89 0.70 3.48
N THR A 66 -14.76 -0.58 3.75
CA THR A 66 -14.67 -1.09 5.12
C THR A 66 -13.22 -1.07 5.57
N LEU A 67 -12.95 -0.47 6.72
CA LEU A 67 -11.64 -0.52 7.33
C LEU A 67 -11.58 -1.70 8.30
N ASP A 68 -10.61 -2.57 8.10
CA ASP A 68 -10.40 -3.76 8.94
C ASP A 68 -9.09 -3.60 9.69
N PHE A 69 -9.17 -3.43 11.00
CA PHE A 69 -8.02 -3.29 11.89
C PHE A 69 -7.64 -4.60 12.56
N SER A 70 -8.33 -5.68 12.22
CA SER A 70 -8.01 -6.98 12.78
C SER A 70 -6.69 -7.51 12.24
N ARG A 71 -6.04 -8.37 13.03
CA ARG A 71 -4.82 -9.04 12.56
C ARG A 71 -5.17 -9.93 11.38
N PRO A 72 -4.26 -10.03 10.38
CA PRO A 72 -4.49 -10.94 9.27
C PRO A 72 -4.66 -12.35 9.82
N GLY A 73 -5.87 -12.88 9.67
CA GLY A 73 -6.25 -14.14 10.27
C GLY A 73 -5.89 -15.37 9.45
N LYS A 74 -5.42 -15.19 8.21
CA LYS A 74 -5.11 -16.32 7.33
C LYS A 74 -3.61 -16.41 7.07
N PRO A 75 -2.99 -17.56 7.36
CA PRO A 75 -1.56 -17.77 7.11
C PRO A 75 -1.15 -17.53 5.66
N THR A 76 -2.03 -17.83 4.70
CA THR A 76 -1.77 -17.64 3.28
C THR A 76 -1.61 -16.16 2.92
N ASP A 77 -2.39 -15.26 3.52
CA ASP A 77 -2.29 -13.83 3.29
C ASP A 77 -0.97 -13.29 3.84
N ASN A 78 -0.56 -13.75 5.03
CA ASN A 78 0.70 -13.36 5.64
C ASN A 78 1.90 -13.81 4.81
N ALA A 79 1.88 -15.05 4.33
CA ALA A 79 2.97 -15.57 3.50
C ALA A 79 3.10 -14.77 2.21
N PHE A 80 1.98 -14.36 1.63
CA PHE A 80 1.98 -13.56 0.42
C PHE A 80 2.56 -12.15 0.65
N ILE A 81 2.15 -11.50 1.73
CA ILE A 81 2.65 -10.17 2.08
C ILE A 81 4.15 -10.22 2.39
N GLU A 82 4.59 -11.23 3.11
CA GLU A 82 6.02 -11.45 3.39
C GLU A 82 6.83 -11.66 2.11
N SER A 83 6.30 -12.43 1.17
CA SER A 83 6.93 -12.66 -0.12
C SER A 83 7.06 -11.36 -0.92
N PHE A 84 6.01 -10.55 -0.95
CA PHE A 84 6.04 -9.26 -1.61
C PHE A 84 7.09 -8.34 -0.98
N ASN A 85 7.06 -8.22 0.35
CA ASN A 85 8.00 -7.36 1.07
C ASN A 85 9.44 -7.82 0.88
N GLY A 86 9.67 -9.13 0.87
CA GLY A 86 10.99 -9.69 0.62
C GLY A 86 11.52 -9.37 -0.76
N LYS A 87 10.70 -9.52 -1.78
CA LYS A 87 11.07 -9.17 -3.16
C LYS A 87 11.32 -7.69 -3.33
N PHE A 88 10.42 -6.87 -2.79
CA PHE A 88 10.57 -5.43 -2.88
C PHE A 88 11.86 -4.96 -2.21
N ARG A 89 12.16 -5.49 -1.02
CA ARG A 89 13.37 -5.15 -0.31
C ARG A 89 14.62 -5.59 -1.06
N ALA A 90 14.65 -6.81 -1.54
CA ALA A 90 15.81 -7.36 -2.23
C ALA A 90 16.02 -6.73 -3.62
N GLU A 91 14.95 -6.55 -4.39
CA GLU A 91 15.06 -6.13 -5.78
C GLU A 91 15.05 -4.61 -5.97
N CYS A 92 14.50 -3.88 -5.02
CA CYS A 92 14.41 -2.43 -5.11
C CYS A 92 15.18 -1.70 -4.02
N LEU A 93 14.84 -1.92 -2.76
CA LEU A 93 15.41 -1.14 -1.66
C LEU A 93 16.90 -1.42 -1.46
N ASN A 94 17.31 -2.68 -1.49
CA ASN A 94 18.71 -3.06 -1.28
C ASN A 94 19.56 -2.91 -2.55
N ALA A 95 18.93 -2.87 -3.72
CA ALA A 95 19.64 -2.79 -4.99
C ALA A 95 19.95 -1.35 -5.41
N HIS A 96 19.39 -0.35 -4.75
CA HIS A 96 19.52 1.06 -5.15
C HIS A 96 19.95 1.95 -4.00
N TRP A 97 20.75 2.95 -4.35
CA TRP A 97 20.98 4.12 -3.49
C TRP A 97 19.98 5.19 -3.89
N PHE A 98 19.30 5.77 -2.90
CA PHE A 98 18.35 6.83 -3.16
C PHE A 98 18.98 8.18 -2.86
N MET A 99 19.05 9.02 -3.87
CA MET A 99 19.66 10.35 -3.76
C MET A 99 18.70 11.38 -3.18
N SER A 100 17.39 11.11 -3.24
CA SER A 100 16.34 11.99 -2.75
C SER A 100 15.03 11.20 -2.66
N LEU A 101 13.98 11.83 -2.10
CA LEU A 101 12.65 11.22 -2.11
C LEU A 101 12.11 11.05 -3.54
N ASP A 102 12.38 12.00 -4.41
CA ASP A 102 11.95 11.90 -5.81
C ASP A 102 12.63 10.74 -6.53
N ASP A 103 13.91 10.55 -6.27
CA ASP A 103 14.67 9.43 -6.81
C ASP A 103 14.11 8.11 -6.29
N ALA A 104 13.85 8.02 -5.00
CA ALA A 104 13.23 6.83 -4.40
C ALA A 104 11.87 6.56 -5.01
N ARG A 105 11.06 7.59 -5.21
CA ARG A 105 9.73 7.47 -5.81
C ARG A 105 9.80 6.91 -7.21
N ARG A 106 10.72 7.40 -8.03
CA ARG A 106 10.89 6.91 -9.41
C ARG A 106 11.32 5.45 -9.46
N LYS A 107 12.28 5.07 -8.62
CA LYS A 107 12.78 3.69 -8.58
C LYS A 107 11.73 2.71 -8.05
N CYS A 108 11.03 3.09 -7.00
CA CYS A 108 9.94 2.28 -6.45
C CYS A 108 8.80 2.13 -7.45
N GLU A 109 8.45 3.21 -8.15
CA GLU A 109 7.38 3.16 -9.15
C GLU A 109 7.74 2.29 -10.33
N ALA A 110 8.98 2.34 -10.80
CA ALA A 110 9.46 1.47 -11.88
C ALA A 110 9.37 0.00 -11.47
N TRP A 111 9.81 -0.33 -10.26
CA TRP A 111 9.72 -1.69 -9.75
C TRP A 111 8.25 -2.14 -9.62
N ARG A 112 7.39 -1.27 -9.09
CA ARG A 112 5.97 -1.58 -8.93
C ARG A 112 5.30 -1.92 -10.24
N ARG A 113 5.58 -1.18 -11.30
CA ARG A 113 5.02 -1.41 -12.63
C ARG A 113 5.41 -2.76 -13.21
N ASP A 114 6.62 -3.20 -12.92
CA ASP A 114 7.14 -4.48 -13.41
C ASP A 114 6.67 -5.67 -12.59
N TYR A 115 6.15 -5.45 -11.38
CA TYR A 115 5.85 -6.53 -10.46
C TYR A 115 4.69 -7.41 -10.93
N LYS A 116 3.51 -6.83 -11.10
CA LYS A 116 2.33 -7.52 -11.65
C LYS A 116 1.35 -6.52 -12.23
N ARG A 117 0.60 -6.96 -13.22
CA ARG A 117 -0.43 -6.12 -13.82
C ARG A 117 -1.66 -6.04 -12.93
N ALA A 118 -2.37 -4.90 -13.02
CA ALA A 118 -3.57 -4.65 -12.27
C ALA A 118 -4.68 -5.64 -12.63
N SER A 119 -5.42 -6.09 -11.62
CA SER A 119 -6.69 -6.76 -11.82
C SER A 119 -7.78 -5.74 -12.12
N GLN A 120 -8.79 -6.14 -12.87
CA GLN A 120 -9.95 -5.29 -13.15
C GLN A 120 -10.92 -5.20 -11.96
N HIS A 121 -10.77 -6.06 -10.97
CA HIS A 121 -11.68 -6.14 -9.82
C HIS A 121 -10.92 -6.18 -8.50
N PRO A 122 -10.36 -5.04 -8.06
CA PRO A 122 -9.71 -5.00 -6.74
C PRO A 122 -10.76 -5.23 -5.65
N SER A 123 -10.45 -6.09 -4.70
CA SER A 123 -11.38 -6.44 -3.62
C SER A 123 -10.95 -5.97 -2.25
N VAL A 124 -9.78 -6.37 -1.82
CA VAL A 124 -9.25 -6.03 -0.50
C VAL A 124 -7.80 -5.57 -0.64
N TYR A 125 -7.53 -4.37 -0.16
CA TYR A 125 -6.18 -3.85 -0.12
C TYR A 125 -5.60 -4.02 1.28
N VAL A 126 -4.31 -4.29 1.35
CA VAL A 126 -3.55 -4.24 2.59
C VAL A 126 -2.61 -3.07 2.51
N ILE A 127 -2.65 -2.22 3.52
CA ILE A 127 -1.75 -1.07 3.63
C ILE A 127 -0.72 -1.34 4.70
N GLU A 128 0.53 -1.17 4.35
CA GLU A 128 1.63 -1.31 5.28
C GLU A 128 2.56 -0.11 5.21
N GLU A 129 3.13 0.26 6.34
CA GLU A 129 4.17 1.26 6.41
C GLU A 129 5.51 0.57 6.64
N ASN A 130 6.45 0.80 5.74
CA ASN A 130 7.80 0.26 5.81
C ASN A 130 8.80 1.40 5.94
N ARG A 131 9.86 1.17 6.70
CA ARG A 131 10.92 2.16 6.84
C ARG A 131 11.82 2.20 5.62
N LEU A 132 12.24 3.42 5.27
CA LEU A 132 13.12 3.69 4.13
C LEU A 132 14.60 3.48 4.50
N CYS A 133 15.01 2.42 5.02
CA CYS A 133 16.44 2.27 5.33
C CYS A 133 16.98 0.89 5.02
#